data_a7d5b4c3f40f9f7b1c99552e19ef1ede
#
_entry.id   a7d5b4c3f40f9f7b1c99552e19ef1ede
#
_cell.length_a   1.000
_cell.length_b   1.000
_cell.length_c   1.000
_cell.angle_alpha   90.00
_cell.angle_beta   90.00
_cell.angle_gamma   90.00
#
_symmetry.space_group_name_H-M   'P 1'
#
loop_
_entity.id
_entity.type
_entity.pdbx_description
1 polymer ?
#
loop_
_entity_poly.entity_id
_entity_poly.type
_entity_poly.pdbx_seq_one_letter_code
_entity_poly.pdbx_strand_id
1 'polypeptide(L)'
;FFGLGKNCQFYATDVESLGLRGSSCTIHLPSGESFDCIVPLPGAHMVQNALAGTAVGYQLGLTPAEIKAGIEGLPSIPGRNNIIQTDKIIILDDCYNANPISMQASLDVLNMAIGRKVAVLGDMGELGETGKELHYETGAHAGDIGIDLVCGIGELSKELVADFLAEMKHLIQPGDNILVKASHGMQFPEIVDELQKF
;
A
#
# COMPACT_ATOMS: atom_id res chain seq x y z
N PHE A 1 23.88 -4.15 -5.36
CA PHE A 1 23.03 -3.92 -4.18
C PHE A 1 22.27 -2.62 -4.34
N PHE A 2 21.00 -2.58 -3.89
CA PHE A 2 20.16 -1.38 -3.87
C PHE A 2 19.49 -1.22 -2.49
N GLY A 3 19.15 0.01 -2.12
CA GLY A 3 18.49 0.33 -0.84
C GLY A 3 18.54 1.82 -0.51
N LEU A 4 18.00 2.21 0.64
CA LEU A 4 17.98 3.62 1.07
C LEU A 4 19.32 4.11 1.67
N GLY A 5 20.28 3.20 1.86
CA GLY A 5 21.59 3.54 2.44
C GLY A 5 22.62 3.89 1.37
N LYS A 6 23.44 4.93 1.61
CA LYS A 6 24.55 5.36 0.73
C LYS A 6 25.66 4.33 0.51
N ASN A 7 25.63 3.21 1.25
CA ASN A 7 26.52 2.06 1.07
C ASN A 7 26.05 1.12 -0.05
N CYS A 8 24.90 1.37 -0.66
CA CYS A 8 24.39 0.65 -1.81
C CYS A 8 24.89 1.24 -3.13
N GLN A 9 24.92 0.44 -4.18
CA GLN A 9 25.29 0.90 -5.54
C GLN A 9 24.17 1.75 -6.17
N PHE A 10 22.92 1.39 -5.90
CA PHE A 10 21.72 2.16 -6.24
C PHE A 10 21.08 2.56 -4.94
N TYR A 11 20.92 3.84 -4.71
CA TYR A 11 20.33 4.33 -3.47
C TYR A 11 19.50 5.60 -3.71
N ALA A 12 18.63 5.93 -2.75
CA ALA A 12 17.83 7.15 -2.79
C ALA A 12 18.17 8.05 -1.61
N THR A 13 18.20 9.36 -1.88
CA THR A 13 18.27 10.42 -0.87
C THR A 13 17.06 11.35 -1.01
N ASP A 14 16.90 12.26 -0.05
CA ASP A 14 15.88 13.30 -0.07
C ASP A 14 14.46 12.71 -0.29
N VAL A 15 14.21 11.58 0.37
CA VAL A 15 12.94 10.87 0.28
C VAL A 15 11.89 11.62 1.08
N GLU A 16 10.93 12.23 0.37
CA GLU A 16 9.82 12.98 0.96
C GLU A 16 8.48 12.34 0.59
N SER A 17 7.60 12.19 1.57
CA SER A 17 6.25 11.68 1.34
C SER A 17 5.36 12.75 0.70
N LEU A 18 4.69 12.39 -0.38
CA LEU A 18 3.64 13.18 -1.02
C LEU A 18 2.22 12.68 -0.60
N GLY A 19 2.14 11.98 0.54
CA GLY A 19 0.92 11.34 1.02
C GLY A 19 0.49 10.20 0.09
N LEU A 20 -0.80 10.12 -0.21
CA LEU A 20 -1.35 9.10 -1.11
C LEU A 20 -0.90 9.24 -2.57
N ARG A 21 -0.22 10.34 -2.93
CA ARG A 21 0.31 10.56 -4.29
C ARG A 21 1.70 9.95 -4.51
N GLY A 22 2.27 9.30 -3.49
CA GLY A 22 3.57 8.66 -3.60
C GLY A 22 4.69 9.35 -2.84
N SER A 23 5.90 9.30 -3.38
CA SER A 23 7.08 9.92 -2.76
C SER A 23 7.96 10.59 -3.83
N SER A 24 8.61 11.71 -3.48
CA SER A 24 9.73 12.26 -4.25
C SER A 24 11.05 11.77 -3.66
N CYS A 25 12.06 11.60 -4.50
CA CYS A 25 13.40 11.23 -4.08
C CYS A 25 14.44 11.57 -5.15
N THR A 26 15.72 11.62 -4.76
CA THR A 26 16.86 11.65 -5.68
C THR A 26 17.45 10.25 -5.76
N ILE A 27 17.45 9.64 -6.94
CA ILE A 27 18.01 8.30 -7.21
C ILE A 27 19.46 8.45 -7.69
N HIS A 28 20.38 7.70 -7.08
CA HIS A 28 21.82 7.69 -7.39
C HIS A 28 22.22 6.37 -8.04
N LEU A 29 23.04 6.47 -9.09
CA LEU A 29 23.53 5.35 -9.91
C LEU A 29 25.01 5.05 -9.63
N PRO A 30 25.49 3.82 -9.92
CA PRO A 30 26.91 3.46 -9.78
C PRO A 30 27.86 4.29 -10.65
N SER A 31 27.37 4.88 -11.73
CA SER A 31 28.12 5.80 -12.61
C SER A 31 28.50 7.12 -11.96
N GLY A 32 27.91 7.45 -10.80
CA GLY A 32 27.99 8.76 -10.15
C GLY A 32 26.92 9.76 -10.62
N GLU A 33 26.11 9.39 -11.61
CA GLU A 33 24.94 10.17 -12.03
C GLU A 33 23.81 10.06 -11.01
N SER A 34 22.94 11.07 -10.97
CA SER A 34 21.74 11.07 -10.17
C SER A 34 20.60 11.81 -10.88
N PHE A 35 19.36 11.51 -10.49
CA PHE A 35 18.18 12.19 -11.01
C PHE A 35 17.07 12.24 -9.97
N ASP A 36 16.33 13.35 -9.99
CA ASP A 36 15.11 13.48 -9.18
C ASP A 36 13.98 12.68 -9.82
N CYS A 37 13.22 11.99 -8.98
CA CYS A 37 12.17 11.07 -9.41
C CYS A 37 10.95 11.15 -8.48
N ILE A 38 9.76 11.07 -9.07
CA ILE A 38 8.51 10.84 -8.35
C ILE A 38 8.13 9.36 -8.51
N VAL A 39 8.02 8.66 -7.39
CA VAL A 39 7.46 7.31 -7.34
C VAL A 39 5.96 7.46 -7.08
N PRO A 40 5.07 7.20 -8.07
CA PRO A 40 3.64 7.55 -7.98
C PRO A 40 2.81 6.56 -7.16
N LEU A 41 3.46 5.76 -6.34
CA LEU A 41 2.82 4.79 -5.44
C LEU A 41 3.15 5.15 -3.99
N PRO A 42 2.15 5.24 -3.10
CA PRO A 42 2.36 5.68 -1.73
C PRO A 42 3.11 4.63 -0.89
N GLY A 43 3.87 5.13 0.08
CA GLY A 43 4.65 4.33 1.02
C GLY A 43 6.15 4.28 0.70
N ALA A 44 6.97 4.42 1.75
CA ALA A 44 8.44 4.44 1.63
C ALA A 44 9.02 3.15 1.01
N HIS A 45 8.35 2.01 1.18
CA HIS A 45 8.74 0.75 0.57
C HIS A 45 8.66 0.78 -0.97
N MET A 46 7.83 1.64 -1.55
CA MET A 46 7.74 1.81 -3.01
C MET A 46 8.98 2.47 -3.60
N VAL A 47 9.70 3.29 -2.83
CA VAL A 47 11.00 3.81 -3.25
C VAL A 47 12.03 2.68 -3.37
N GLN A 48 12.00 1.68 -2.47
CA GLN A 48 12.88 0.50 -2.59
C GLN A 48 12.55 -0.33 -3.83
N ASN A 49 11.26 -0.49 -4.16
CA ASN A 49 10.83 -1.16 -5.39
C ASN A 49 11.27 -0.39 -6.63
N ALA A 50 11.19 0.93 -6.63
CA ALA A 50 11.70 1.78 -7.70
C ALA A 50 13.23 1.63 -7.87
N LEU A 51 13.98 1.52 -6.78
CA LEU A 51 15.43 1.25 -6.84
C LEU A 51 15.75 -0.13 -7.42
N ALA A 52 14.93 -1.15 -7.14
CA ALA A 52 15.06 -2.45 -7.80
C ALA A 52 14.84 -2.35 -9.31
N GLY A 53 13.78 -1.64 -9.74
CA GLY A 53 13.50 -1.36 -11.15
C GLY A 53 14.62 -0.55 -11.80
N THR A 54 15.15 0.46 -11.10
CA THR A 54 16.31 1.25 -11.52
C THR A 54 17.53 0.35 -11.78
N ALA A 55 17.85 -0.56 -10.86
CA ALA A 55 18.98 -1.46 -11.00
C ALA A 55 18.85 -2.38 -12.22
N VAL A 56 17.65 -2.90 -12.48
CA VAL A 56 17.37 -3.73 -13.67
C VAL A 56 17.49 -2.89 -14.94
N GLY A 57 16.86 -1.72 -15.00
CA GLY A 57 16.91 -0.83 -16.17
C GLY A 57 18.35 -0.42 -16.52
N TYR A 58 19.12 -0.05 -15.50
CA TYR A 58 20.55 0.29 -15.68
C TYR A 58 21.38 -0.87 -16.25
N GLN A 59 21.16 -2.09 -15.73
CA GLN A 59 21.85 -3.29 -16.25
C GLN A 59 21.44 -3.64 -17.69
N LEU A 60 20.24 -3.27 -18.10
CA LEU A 60 19.77 -3.43 -19.49
C LEU A 60 20.24 -2.29 -20.41
N GLY A 61 20.98 -1.31 -19.89
CA GLY A 61 21.54 -0.21 -20.67
C GLY A 61 20.59 0.97 -20.91
N LEU A 62 19.50 1.07 -20.14
CA LEU A 62 18.62 2.23 -20.20
C LEU A 62 19.32 3.47 -19.64
N THR A 63 19.06 4.61 -20.26
CA THR A 63 19.52 5.92 -19.77
C THR A 63 18.80 6.33 -18.48
N PRO A 64 19.39 7.22 -17.66
CA PRO A 64 18.71 7.78 -16.48
C PRO A 64 17.33 8.39 -16.79
N ALA A 65 17.19 9.02 -17.96
CA ALA A 65 15.93 9.62 -18.41
C ALA A 65 14.86 8.56 -18.72
N GLU A 66 15.24 7.46 -19.36
CA GLU A 66 14.32 6.33 -19.65
C GLU A 66 13.90 5.61 -18.37
N ILE A 67 14.82 5.41 -17.42
CA ILE A 67 14.52 4.82 -16.10
C ILE A 67 13.55 5.71 -15.34
N LYS A 68 13.82 7.01 -15.26
CA LYS A 68 12.93 7.99 -14.64
C LYS A 68 11.54 7.94 -15.27
N ALA A 69 11.44 8.02 -16.59
CA ALA A 69 10.17 7.98 -17.30
C ALA A 69 9.39 6.68 -17.03
N GLY A 70 10.09 5.55 -16.93
CA GLY A 70 9.49 4.26 -16.58
C GLY A 70 8.91 4.24 -15.16
N ILE A 71 9.62 4.81 -14.18
CA ILE A 71 9.13 4.87 -12.79
C ILE A 71 7.95 5.85 -12.67
N GLU A 72 8.08 7.07 -13.20
CA GLU A 72 7.03 8.09 -13.11
C GLU A 72 5.78 7.73 -13.92
N GLY A 73 5.93 6.89 -14.95
CA GLY A 73 4.86 6.37 -15.79
C GLY A 73 4.23 5.07 -15.31
N LEU A 74 4.53 4.58 -14.09
CA LEU A 74 3.94 3.35 -13.57
C LEU A 74 2.41 3.44 -13.52
N PRO A 75 1.69 2.52 -14.19
CA PRO A 75 0.23 2.46 -14.07
C PRO A 75 -0.17 1.92 -12.69
N SER A 76 -1.36 2.31 -12.22
CA SER A 76 -1.97 1.63 -11.09
C SER A 76 -2.35 0.20 -11.46
N ILE A 77 -2.17 -0.73 -10.53
CA ILE A 77 -2.51 -2.14 -10.69
C ILE A 77 -3.60 -2.48 -9.67
N PRO A 78 -4.81 -2.91 -10.12
CA PRO A 78 -5.87 -3.31 -9.20
C PRO A 78 -5.37 -4.32 -8.16
N GLY A 79 -5.75 -4.13 -6.90
CA GLY A 79 -5.33 -4.96 -5.78
C GLY A 79 -3.90 -4.73 -5.27
N ARG A 80 -3.15 -3.78 -5.84
CA ARG A 80 -1.75 -3.52 -5.50
C ARG A 80 -1.51 -2.04 -5.18
N ASN A 81 -1.81 -1.63 -3.95
CA ASN A 81 -1.63 -0.26 -3.49
C ASN A 81 -2.27 0.76 -4.46
N ASN A 82 -3.42 0.40 -5.01
CA ASN A 82 -4.15 1.15 -6.02
C ASN A 82 -5.09 2.16 -5.36
N ILE A 83 -4.89 3.44 -5.64
CA ILE A 83 -5.72 4.52 -5.09
C ILE A 83 -6.87 4.79 -6.03
N ILE A 84 -8.10 4.56 -5.56
CA ILE A 84 -9.33 4.82 -6.28
C ILE A 84 -10.04 5.98 -5.58
N GLN A 85 -10.21 7.08 -6.28
CA GLN A 85 -10.92 8.24 -5.76
C GLN A 85 -12.31 8.30 -6.39
N THR A 86 -13.35 8.28 -5.54
CA THR A 86 -14.74 8.54 -5.94
C THR A 86 -15.14 9.97 -5.56
N ASP A 87 -16.37 10.34 -5.85
CA ASP A 87 -16.91 11.66 -5.45
C ASP A 87 -17.08 11.79 -3.93
N LYS A 88 -17.11 10.67 -3.19
CA LYS A 88 -17.42 10.65 -1.75
C LYS A 88 -16.31 10.11 -0.88
N ILE A 89 -15.54 9.12 -1.35
CA ILE A 89 -14.53 8.39 -0.55
C ILE A 89 -13.26 8.14 -1.35
N ILE A 90 -12.18 7.85 -0.66
CA ILE A 90 -10.93 7.33 -1.24
C ILE A 90 -10.77 5.88 -0.82
N ILE A 91 -10.51 4.98 -1.77
CA ILE A 91 -10.27 3.57 -1.53
C ILE A 91 -8.80 3.27 -1.82
N LEU A 92 -8.12 2.66 -0.84
CA LEU A 92 -6.80 2.07 -0.99
C LEU A 92 -7.00 0.57 -1.24
N ASP A 93 -7.08 0.19 -2.51
CA ASP A 93 -7.24 -1.18 -2.95
C ASP A 93 -5.89 -1.90 -2.94
N ASP A 94 -5.66 -2.72 -1.91
CA ASP A 94 -4.46 -3.53 -1.75
C ASP A 94 -4.81 -4.99 -1.41
N CYS A 95 -5.90 -5.48 -2.03
CA CYS A 95 -6.54 -6.74 -1.70
C CYS A 95 -6.02 -7.98 -2.48
N TYR A 96 -4.87 -7.86 -3.17
CA TYR A 96 -4.29 -9.00 -3.88
C TYR A 96 -3.72 -10.07 -2.93
N ASN A 97 -3.02 -9.66 -1.87
CA ASN A 97 -2.45 -10.56 -0.87
C ASN A 97 -2.17 -9.83 0.44
N ALA A 98 -2.05 -10.60 1.54
CA ALA A 98 -1.76 -10.07 2.85
C ALA A 98 -0.72 -10.93 3.60
N ASN A 99 0.22 -10.24 4.26
CA ASN A 99 1.13 -10.79 5.26
C ASN A 99 1.41 -9.68 6.29
N PRO A 100 1.97 -10.00 7.48
CA PRO A 100 2.13 -9.02 8.55
C PRO A 100 2.85 -7.73 8.13
N ILE A 101 3.97 -7.85 7.41
CA ILE A 101 4.76 -6.70 6.96
C ILE A 101 3.97 -5.83 5.98
N SER A 102 3.29 -6.46 5.01
CA SER A 102 2.51 -5.73 4.02
C SER A 102 1.24 -5.11 4.61
N MET A 103 0.64 -5.74 5.63
CA MET A 103 -0.50 -5.17 6.36
C MET A 103 -0.10 -3.88 7.09
N GLN A 104 0.99 -3.92 7.85
CA GLN A 104 1.53 -2.74 8.54
C GLN A 104 1.87 -1.63 7.55
N ALA A 105 2.57 -1.95 6.45
CA ALA A 105 2.91 -0.96 5.42
C ALA A 105 1.68 -0.29 4.80
N SER A 106 0.59 -1.05 4.56
CA SER A 106 -0.65 -0.50 4.00
C SER A 106 -1.43 0.34 5.03
N LEU A 107 -1.40 -0.03 6.30
CA LEU A 107 -1.94 0.77 7.40
C LEU A 107 -1.17 2.09 7.56
N ASP A 108 0.16 2.07 7.44
CA ASP A 108 0.98 3.27 7.44
C ASP A 108 0.65 4.19 6.25
N VAL A 109 0.38 3.62 5.07
CA VAL A 109 -0.10 4.38 3.91
C VAL A 109 -1.47 5.00 4.19
N LEU A 110 -2.43 4.24 4.74
CA LEU A 110 -3.74 4.77 5.13
C LEU A 110 -3.59 5.92 6.13
N ASN A 111 -2.64 5.80 7.06
CA ASN A 111 -2.40 6.83 8.07
C ASN A 111 -1.88 8.16 7.48
N MET A 112 -1.35 8.17 6.25
CA MET A 112 -0.98 9.41 5.54
C MET A 112 -2.19 10.18 4.99
N ALA A 113 -3.38 9.56 4.96
CA ALA A 113 -4.59 10.19 4.46
C ALA A 113 -5.12 11.26 5.44
N ILE A 114 -5.73 12.30 4.87
CA ILE A 114 -6.39 13.36 5.64
C ILE A 114 -7.87 13.00 5.82
N GLY A 115 -8.38 13.08 7.04
CA GLY A 115 -9.76 12.74 7.39
C GLY A 115 -9.87 11.38 8.07
N ARG A 116 -11.09 10.85 8.14
CA ARG A 116 -11.38 9.57 8.81
C ARG A 116 -10.79 8.39 8.04
N LYS A 117 -10.17 7.48 8.76
CA LYS A 117 -9.44 6.33 8.25
C LYS A 117 -10.11 5.04 8.66
N VAL A 118 -10.52 4.26 7.69
CA VAL A 118 -11.20 2.98 7.88
C VAL A 118 -10.36 1.87 7.29
N ALA A 119 -10.05 0.84 8.05
CA ALA A 119 -9.33 -0.34 7.58
C ALA A 119 -10.27 -1.55 7.53
N VAL A 120 -10.49 -2.11 6.36
CA VAL A 120 -11.22 -3.36 6.12
C VAL A 120 -10.19 -4.44 5.86
N LEU A 121 -9.92 -5.26 6.88
CA LEU A 121 -8.81 -6.21 6.90
C LEU A 121 -9.33 -7.64 6.96
N GLY A 122 -8.86 -8.48 6.05
CA GLY A 122 -9.14 -9.90 6.06
C GLY A 122 -8.01 -10.75 6.62
N ASP A 123 -8.23 -12.05 6.68
CA ASP A 123 -7.25 -13.00 7.17
C ASP A 123 -5.97 -12.99 6.33
N MET A 124 -4.85 -13.12 7.03
CA MET A 124 -3.54 -13.42 6.44
C MET A 124 -3.34 -14.93 6.38
N GLY A 125 -3.22 -15.48 5.18
CA GLY A 125 -2.98 -16.91 4.97
C GLY A 125 -1.54 -17.32 5.24
N GLU A 126 -1.32 -18.64 5.35
CA GLU A 126 0.01 -19.29 5.39
C GLU A 126 0.91 -18.91 6.59
N LEU A 127 0.32 -18.43 7.69
CA LEU A 127 1.07 -18.02 8.89
C LEU A 127 1.30 -19.16 9.91
N GLY A 128 0.70 -20.34 9.70
CA GLY A 128 0.84 -21.47 10.62
C GLY A 128 0.30 -21.16 12.02
N GLU A 129 1.00 -21.70 13.04
CA GLU A 129 0.57 -21.59 14.46
C GLU A 129 0.60 -20.16 15.01
N THR A 130 1.44 -19.29 14.45
CA THR A 130 1.57 -17.88 14.88
C THR A 130 0.50 -16.95 14.27
N GLY A 131 -0.40 -17.49 13.46
CA GLY A 131 -1.40 -16.70 12.73
C GLY A 131 -2.22 -15.78 13.64
N LYS A 132 -2.71 -16.27 14.79
CA LYS A 132 -3.51 -15.48 15.72
C LYS A 132 -2.72 -14.31 16.33
N GLU A 133 -1.49 -14.55 16.71
CA GLU A 133 -0.60 -13.53 17.30
C GLU A 133 -0.31 -12.42 16.27
N LEU A 134 0.02 -12.79 15.04
CA LEU A 134 0.32 -11.85 13.97
C LEU A 134 -0.91 -11.02 13.53
N HIS A 135 -2.11 -11.58 13.60
CA HIS A 135 -3.35 -10.81 13.39
C HIS A 135 -3.59 -9.82 14.54
N TYR A 136 -3.35 -10.26 15.78
CA TYR A 136 -3.44 -9.37 16.95
C TYR A 136 -2.43 -8.21 16.85
N GLU A 137 -1.18 -8.47 16.52
CA GLU A 137 -0.14 -7.44 16.34
C GLU A 137 -0.50 -6.44 15.23
N THR A 138 -1.12 -6.92 14.14
CA THR A 138 -1.61 -6.06 13.06
C THR A 138 -2.73 -5.13 13.56
N GLY A 139 -3.67 -5.67 14.33
CA GLY A 139 -4.74 -4.87 14.95
C GLY A 139 -4.21 -3.86 15.98
N ALA A 140 -3.24 -4.26 16.79
CA ALA A 140 -2.56 -3.37 17.75
C ALA A 140 -1.85 -2.22 17.02
N HIS A 141 -1.11 -2.51 15.94
CA HIS A 141 -0.47 -1.48 15.12
C HIS A 141 -1.49 -0.47 14.57
N ALA A 142 -2.64 -0.94 14.05
CA ALA A 142 -3.70 -0.05 13.58
C ALA A 142 -4.21 0.89 14.68
N GLY A 143 -4.36 0.39 15.92
CA GLY A 143 -4.73 1.18 17.09
C GLY A 143 -3.66 2.20 17.46
N ASP A 144 -2.39 1.79 17.50
CA ASP A 144 -1.26 2.63 17.90
C ASP A 144 -1.04 3.82 16.95
N ILE A 145 -1.26 3.63 15.64
CA ILE A 145 -1.15 4.69 14.63
C ILE A 145 -2.43 5.52 14.47
N GLY A 146 -3.50 5.20 15.19
CA GLY A 146 -4.73 5.99 15.23
C GLY A 146 -5.65 5.81 14.01
N ILE A 147 -5.85 4.57 13.55
CA ILE A 147 -6.91 4.25 12.59
C ILE A 147 -8.26 4.34 13.30
N ASP A 148 -9.21 5.10 12.72
CA ASP A 148 -10.48 5.44 13.37
C ASP A 148 -11.45 4.25 13.46
N LEU A 149 -11.41 3.34 12.49
CA LEU A 149 -12.25 2.13 12.46
C LEU A 149 -11.50 0.97 11.80
N VAL A 150 -11.49 -0.19 12.45
CA VAL A 150 -10.99 -1.44 11.87
C VAL A 150 -12.13 -2.44 11.78
N CYS A 151 -12.43 -2.91 10.57
CA CYS A 151 -13.38 -3.98 10.29
C CYS A 151 -12.60 -5.25 9.94
N GLY A 152 -12.66 -6.26 10.80
CA GLY A 152 -12.00 -7.55 10.60
C GLY A 152 -12.94 -8.56 9.92
N ILE A 153 -12.52 -9.20 8.84
CA ILE A 153 -13.33 -10.15 8.05
C ILE A 153 -12.57 -11.46 7.88
N GLY A 154 -13.14 -12.56 8.37
CA GLY A 154 -12.55 -13.90 8.28
C GLY A 154 -12.63 -14.68 9.59
N GLU A 155 -12.16 -15.92 9.62
CA GLU A 155 -12.16 -16.76 10.84
C GLU A 155 -11.25 -16.21 11.94
N LEU A 156 -10.11 -15.66 11.58
CA LEU A 156 -9.16 -15.03 12.49
C LEU A 156 -9.51 -13.56 12.74
N SER A 157 -10.20 -12.92 11.81
CA SER A 157 -10.70 -11.54 11.84
C SER A 157 -12.20 -11.44 12.15
N LYS A 158 -12.94 -12.55 12.22
CA LYS A 158 -14.28 -12.83 12.81
C LYS A 158 -15.55 -12.39 12.07
N GLU A 159 -15.50 -11.84 10.86
CA GLU A 159 -16.71 -11.52 10.09
C GLU A 159 -16.63 -12.03 8.66
N LEU A 160 -17.77 -12.28 8.04
CA LEU A 160 -17.85 -12.68 6.64
C LEU A 160 -17.99 -11.44 5.74
N VAL A 161 -17.46 -11.52 4.52
CA VAL A 161 -17.60 -10.44 3.50
C VAL A 161 -19.06 -10.02 3.33
N ALA A 162 -19.99 -10.99 3.27
CA ALA A 162 -21.42 -10.71 3.13
C ALA A 162 -21.98 -9.86 4.28
N ASP A 163 -21.55 -10.13 5.52
CA ASP A 163 -21.98 -9.39 6.70
C ASP A 163 -21.46 -7.95 6.67
N PHE A 164 -20.18 -7.77 6.28
CA PHE A 164 -19.62 -6.44 6.07
C PHE A 164 -20.38 -5.67 5.00
N LEU A 165 -20.67 -6.27 3.85
CA LEU A 165 -21.41 -5.61 2.76
C LEU A 165 -22.82 -5.20 3.17
N ALA A 166 -23.50 -5.98 4.04
CA ALA A 166 -24.80 -5.64 4.59
C ALA A 166 -24.75 -4.40 5.49
N GLU A 167 -23.70 -4.27 6.32
CA GLU A 167 -23.50 -3.17 7.27
C GLU A 167 -22.75 -1.97 6.67
N MET A 168 -22.10 -2.10 5.53
CA MET A 168 -21.22 -1.11 4.93
C MET A 168 -21.82 0.29 4.88
N LYS A 169 -23.12 0.41 4.52
CA LYS A 169 -23.84 1.69 4.44
C LYS A 169 -23.98 2.42 5.77
N HIS A 170 -23.89 1.71 6.89
CA HIS A 170 -23.92 2.28 8.23
C HIS A 170 -22.52 2.60 8.77
N LEU A 171 -21.51 1.89 8.31
CA LEU A 171 -20.13 2.00 8.77
C LEU A 171 -19.36 3.09 8.01
N ILE A 172 -19.58 3.20 6.70
CA ILE A 172 -18.85 4.09 5.80
C ILE A 172 -19.56 5.44 5.65
N GLN A 173 -18.78 6.52 5.63
CA GLN A 173 -19.27 7.90 5.57
C GLN A 173 -18.58 8.66 4.42
N PRO A 174 -19.25 9.69 3.84
CA PRO A 174 -18.58 10.60 2.91
C PRO A 174 -17.36 11.26 3.57
N GLY A 175 -16.24 11.27 2.85
CA GLY A 175 -14.95 11.77 3.34
C GLY A 175 -14.04 10.69 3.92
N ASP A 176 -14.49 9.43 4.01
CA ASP A 176 -13.66 8.32 4.48
C ASP A 176 -12.53 7.98 3.51
N ASN A 177 -11.40 7.61 4.09
CA ASN A 177 -10.30 6.94 3.40
C ASN A 177 -10.30 5.47 3.84
N ILE A 178 -10.47 4.54 2.91
CA ILE A 178 -10.76 3.14 3.21
C ILE A 178 -9.67 2.24 2.64
N LEU A 179 -8.92 1.58 3.50
CA LEU A 179 -8.01 0.50 3.11
C LEU A 179 -8.80 -0.81 3.01
N VAL A 180 -8.63 -1.52 1.90
CA VAL A 180 -9.18 -2.87 1.68
C VAL A 180 -8.02 -3.83 1.43
N LYS A 181 -7.78 -4.76 2.37
CA LYS A 181 -6.64 -5.67 2.29
C LYS A 181 -6.91 -7.03 2.92
N ALA A 182 -6.59 -8.09 2.16
CA ALA A 182 -6.71 -9.47 2.60
C ALA A 182 -5.82 -10.42 1.78
N SER A 183 -5.74 -11.68 2.19
CA SER A 183 -5.19 -12.75 1.36
C SER A 183 -6.07 -13.01 0.14
N HIS A 184 -5.45 -13.45 -0.96
CA HIS A 184 -6.07 -13.57 -2.29
C HIS A 184 -7.38 -14.38 -2.32
N GLY A 185 -7.52 -15.41 -1.49
CA GLY A 185 -8.70 -16.28 -1.46
C GLY A 185 -9.97 -15.69 -0.81
N MET A 186 -9.93 -14.47 -0.30
CA MET A 186 -11.00 -13.90 0.53
C MET A 186 -12.06 -13.07 -0.20
N GLN A 187 -12.05 -13.03 -1.53
CA GLN A 187 -13.03 -12.30 -2.37
C GLN A 187 -13.14 -10.78 -2.08
N PHE A 188 -12.13 -10.18 -1.54
CA PHE A 188 -12.08 -8.75 -1.20
C PHE A 188 -12.23 -7.78 -2.38
N PRO A 189 -11.93 -8.13 -3.64
CA PRO A 189 -12.30 -7.31 -4.79
C PRO A 189 -13.80 -6.95 -4.83
N GLU A 190 -14.70 -7.82 -4.35
CA GLU A 190 -16.13 -7.53 -4.27
C GLU A 190 -16.43 -6.34 -3.34
N ILE A 191 -15.68 -6.20 -2.25
CA ILE A 191 -15.80 -5.07 -1.33
C ILE A 191 -15.37 -3.77 -2.05
N VAL A 192 -14.27 -3.82 -2.80
CA VAL A 192 -13.78 -2.66 -3.58
C VAL A 192 -14.83 -2.24 -4.61
N ASP A 193 -15.42 -3.20 -5.33
CA ASP A 193 -16.47 -2.94 -6.34
C ASP A 193 -17.72 -2.31 -5.73
N GLU A 194 -18.15 -2.75 -4.54
CA GLU A 194 -19.30 -2.17 -3.84
C GLU A 194 -18.98 -0.78 -3.25
N LEU A 195 -17.79 -0.57 -2.71
CA LEU A 195 -17.35 0.73 -2.22
C LEU A 195 -17.30 1.78 -3.34
N GLN A 196 -16.96 1.42 -4.56
CA GLN A 196 -16.96 2.34 -5.70
C GLN A 196 -18.37 2.84 -6.07
N LYS A 197 -19.43 2.11 -5.67
CA LYS A 197 -20.83 2.48 -5.91
C LYS A 197 -21.41 3.36 -4.79
N PHE A 198 -20.69 3.50 -3.67
CA PHE A 198 -21.10 4.29 -2.50
C PHE A 198 -21.15 5.80 -2.83
#